data_bfc011f425d7eee95e2db76513b1f2b6
#
_entry.id   bfc011f425d7eee95e2db76513b1f2b6
#
_cell.length_a   1.000
_cell.length_b   1.000
_cell.length_c   1.000
_cell.angle_alpha   90.00
_cell.angle_beta   90.00
_cell.angle_gamma   90.00
#
_symmetry.space_group_name_H-M   'P 1'
#
loop_
_entity.id
_entity.type
_entity.pdbx_description
1 polymer ?
#
loop_
_entity_poly.entity_id
_entity_poly.type
_entity_poly.pdbx_seq_one_letter_code
_entity_poly.pdbx_strand_id
1 'polypeptide(L)'
;MEENNLIKSGEILISHPPHIWKGFSTPKIMYIVLAVLFLPAGAAVYYFGLHALWIILASTITAILVEFAIRKLRKKRFSLDGSAAITGLLLALTLPPRMPVWMVVIGSAFAIAIAKEAFGGLGYNIFNPALAGRAFLAICFPVMMTEWYMPGNFSADAVTSATPLSESYIYEGTRASLYKDMFFGNIAGSIGETSALILIIGGIILISLKLIDWRIPIIYIGTVAAGAVILGQDAIFQVLAGGLMIGAFFMATDYVTSPVTPLGRSIFALGAGLITLVIRRFGAMPEGVCFAILIMNAFTPLIDKYVRPRPFGYVKKSAKPVNEKANS
;
A
#
# COMPACT_ATOMS: atom_id res chain seq x y z
N MET A 1 27.21 -31.56 26.62
CA MET A 1 26.31 -32.69 26.89
C MET A 1 25.44 -32.31 28.09
N GLU A 2 24.46 -31.42 27.87
CA GLU A 2 23.46 -31.01 28.92
C GLU A 2 22.24 -30.32 28.27
N GLU A 3 21.75 -30.87 27.15
CA GLU A 3 20.61 -30.26 26.43
C GLU A 3 19.28 -31.07 26.50
N ASN A 4 19.26 -32.20 27.23
CA ASN A 4 18.11 -33.11 27.13
C ASN A 4 17.22 -33.25 28.37
N ASN A 5 17.28 -32.32 29.33
CA ASN A 5 16.44 -32.41 30.55
C ASN A 5 15.40 -31.28 30.69
N LEU A 6 15.03 -30.61 29.60
CA LEU A 6 14.22 -29.38 29.66
C LEU A 6 12.73 -29.56 29.49
N ILE A 7 12.20 -30.79 29.42
CA ILE A 7 10.75 -31.01 29.34
C ILE A 7 10.34 -32.12 30.32
N LYS A 8 10.29 -31.79 31.57
CA LYS A 8 9.49 -32.54 32.56
C LYS A 8 8.62 -31.57 33.34
N SER A 9 7.29 -31.80 33.22
CA SER A 9 6.23 -31.24 34.04
C SER A 9 6.03 -29.72 34.03
N GLY A 10 5.20 -29.22 33.09
CA GLY A 10 4.36 -28.02 33.30
C GLY A 10 5.04 -26.69 33.67
N GLU A 11 6.34 -26.62 33.76
CA GLU A 11 7.08 -25.42 34.11
C GLU A 11 7.32 -24.56 32.86
N ILE A 12 6.86 -23.31 32.92
CA ILE A 12 7.13 -22.31 31.89
C ILE A 12 8.60 -21.91 31.99
N LEU A 13 9.42 -22.35 31.05
CA LEU A 13 10.82 -21.94 30.94
C LEU A 13 10.89 -20.48 30.49
N ILE A 14 11.32 -19.60 31.37
CA ILE A 14 11.62 -18.20 31.07
C ILE A 14 13.11 -18.11 30.78
N SER A 15 13.47 -17.95 29.53
CA SER A 15 14.86 -17.69 29.15
C SER A 15 15.14 -16.18 29.10
N HIS A 16 16.37 -15.79 29.51
CA HIS A 16 16.78 -14.39 29.45
C HIS A 16 17.06 -13.95 28.01
N PRO A 17 16.67 -12.70 27.61
CA PRO A 17 17.03 -12.16 26.30
C PRO A 17 18.56 -12.05 26.16
N PRO A 18 19.11 -12.10 24.92
CA PRO A 18 18.40 -11.98 23.64
C PRO A 18 17.91 -13.32 23.06
N HIS A 19 16.66 -13.33 22.56
CA HIS A 19 16.12 -14.49 21.85
C HIS A 19 16.53 -14.44 20.40
N ILE A 20 17.19 -15.47 19.89
CA ILE A 20 17.57 -15.58 18.49
C ILE A 20 16.41 -16.20 17.71
N TRP A 21 15.71 -15.38 16.94
CA TRP A 21 14.65 -15.84 16.03
C TRP A 21 15.26 -16.23 14.69
N LYS A 22 15.14 -17.49 14.30
CA LYS A 22 15.41 -17.94 12.93
C LYS A 22 14.23 -17.51 12.03
N GLY A 23 14.17 -16.24 11.64
CA GLY A 23 13.09 -15.71 10.81
C GLY A 23 13.61 -14.82 9.67
N PHE A 24 12.70 -14.23 8.95
CA PHE A 24 13.04 -13.24 7.93
C PHE A 24 13.60 -11.97 8.58
N SER A 25 14.79 -11.55 8.19
CA SER A 25 15.31 -10.23 8.57
C SER A 25 14.57 -9.14 7.79
N THR A 26 14.47 -7.93 8.35
CA THR A 26 13.83 -6.78 7.67
C THR A 26 14.36 -6.54 6.27
N PRO A 27 15.68 -6.52 5.99
CA PRO A 27 16.20 -6.39 4.64
C PRO A 27 15.73 -7.51 3.70
N LYS A 28 15.70 -8.78 4.19
CA LYS A 28 15.24 -9.90 3.38
C LYS A 28 13.79 -9.76 2.95
N ILE A 29 12.92 -9.30 3.86
CA ILE A 29 11.52 -9.02 3.55
C ILE A 29 11.43 -7.93 2.48
N MET A 30 12.15 -6.82 2.66
CA MET A 30 12.13 -5.70 1.72
C MET A 30 12.62 -6.10 0.33
N TYR A 31 13.70 -6.90 0.23
CA TYR A 31 14.15 -7.39 -1.07
C TYR A 31 13.17 -8.35 -1.75
N ILE A 32 12.43 -9.17 -0.99
CA ILE A 32 11.38 -10.02 -1.57
C ILE A 32 10.23 -9.16 -2.11
N VAL A 33 9.78 -8.17 -1.34
CA VAL A 33 8.75 -7.23 -1.80
C VAL A 33 9.21 -6.46 -3.04
N LEU A 34 10.46 -6.01 -3.06
CA LEU A 34 11.06 -5.35 -4.22
C LEU A 34 11.07 -6.27 -5.45
N ALA A 35 11.46 -7.54 -5.28
CA ALA A 35 11.48 -8.53 -6.35
C ALA A 35 10.06 -8.76 -6.93
N VAL A 36 9.04 -8.83 -6.08
CA VAL A 36 7.65 -8.96 -6.54
C VAL A 36 7.18 -7.68 -7.26
N LEU A 37 7.58 -6.49 -6.81
CA LEU A 37 7.26 -5.22 -7.46
C LEU A 37 7.93 -5.06 -8.85
N PHE A 38 8.97 -5.82 -9.16
CA PHE A 38 9.51 -5.85 -10.52
C PHE A 38 8.53 -6.46 -11.54
N LEU A 39 7.56 -7.26 -11.11
CA LEU A 39 6.52 -7.79 -12.01
C LEU A 39 5.67 -6.66 -12.61
N PRO A 40 4.98 -5.82 -11.81
CA PRO A 40 4.23 -4.68 -12.37
C PRO A 40 5.14 -3.62 -13.02
N ALA A 41 6.39 -3.46 -12.56
CA ALA A 41 7.35 -2.57 -13.22
C ALA A 41 7.74 -3.07 -14.62
N GLY A 42 7.97 -4.36 -14.80
CA GLY A 42 8.22 -4.96 -16.11
C GLY A 42 7.03 -4.83 -17.06
N ALA A 43 5.82 -5.07 -16.55
CA ALA A 43 4.60 -4.84 -17.31
C ALA A 43 4.44 -3.37 -17.74
N ALA A 44 4.73 -2.44 -16.83
CA ALA A 44 4.71 -1.02 -17.10
C ALA A 44 5.62 -0.62 -18.27
N VAL A 45 6.84 -1.17 -18.32
CA VAL A 45 7.78 -0.95 -19.42
C VAL A 45 7.26 -1.57 -20.71
N TYR A 46 6.61 -2.73 -20.65
CA TYR A 46 6.00 -3.37 -21.82
C TYR A 46 4.85 -2.52 -22.41
N TYR A 47 3.97 -1.98 -21.56
CA TYR A 47 2.78 -1.22 -21.99
C TYR A 47 3.09 0.23 -22.36
N PHE A 48 4.02 0.90 -21.66
CA PHE A 48 4.30 2.34 -21.82
C PHE A 48 5.69 2.66 -22.38
N GLY A 49 6.50 1.63 -22.62
CA GLY A 49 7.81 1.78 -23.25
C GLY A 49 8.88 2.41 -22.36
N LEU A 50 9.91 2.96 -23.01
CA LEU A 50 11.11 3.47 -22.34
C LEU A 50 10.85 4.67 -21.43
N HIS A 51 9.81 5.46 -21.67
CA HIS A 51 9.51 6.61 -20.83
C HIS A 51 9.10 6.18 -19.41
N ALA A 52 8.28 5.12 -19.30
CA ALA A 52 7.96 4.52 -18.01
C ALA A 52 9.21 4.00 -17.29
N LEU A 53 10.17 3.42 -18.03
CA LEU A 53 11.45 3.00 -17.46
C LEU A 53 12.22 4.19 -16.85
N TRP A 54 12.27 5.34 -17.57
CA TRP A 54 12.92 6.53 -17.05
C TRP A 54 12.26 7.07 -15.78
N ILE A 55 10.91 7.04 -15.70
CA ILE A 55 10.18 7.44 -14.50
C ILE A 55 10.51 6.51 -13.34
N ILE A 56 10.51 5.19 -13.56
CA ILE A 56 10.85 4.17 -12.54
C ILE A 56 12.27 4.36 -12.03
N LEU A 57 13.23 4.51 -12.93
CA LEU A 57 14.64 4.71 -12.58
C LEU A 57 14.84 6.03 -11.82
N ALA A 58 14.30 7.13 -12.36
CA ALA A 58 14.45 8.45 -11.73
C ALA A 58 13.87 8.46 -10.31
N SER A 59 12.67 7.93 -10.12
CA SER A 59 12.03 7.86 -8.80
C SER A 59 12.84 7.02 -7.82
N THR A 60 13.24 5.81 -8.24
CA THR A 60 13.95 4.88 -7.38
C THR A 60 15.35 5.38 -7.01
N ILE A 61 16.10 5.91 -7.98
CA ILE A 61 17.44 6.46 -7.76
C ILE A 61 17.35 7.69 -6.84
N THR A 62 16.41 8.59 -7.10
CA THR A 62 16.21 9.79 -6.26
C THR A 62 15.86 9.40 -4.83
N ALA A 63 14.97 8.42 -4.63
CA ALA A 63 14.61 7.93 -3.31
C ALA A 63 15.83 7.44 -2.52
N ILE A 64 16.69 6.64 -3.15
CA ILE A 64 17.92 6.10 -2.53
C ILE A 64 18.92 7.23 -2.24
N LEU A 65 19.13 8.13 -3.20
CA LEU A 65 20.09 9.24 -3.03
C LEU A 65 19.68 10.22 -1.94
N VAL A 66 18.39 10.56 -1.86
CA VAL A 66 17.86 11.46 -0.83
C VAL A 66 17.96 10.81 0.56
N GLU A 67 17.61 9.52 0.69
CA GLU A 67 17.80 8.80 1.95
C GLU A 67 19.28 8.78 2.37
N PHE A 68 20.17 8.44 1.44
CA PHE A 68 21.60 8.45 1.70
C PHE A 68 22.10 9.83 2.17
N ALA A 69 21.72 10.90 1.45
CA ALA A 69 22.10 12.26 1.78
C ALA A 69 21.64 12.70 3.17
N ILE A 70 20.37 12.44 3.51
CA ILE A 70 19.81 12.82 4.81
C ILE A 70 20.46 12.02 5.94
N ARG A 71 20.62 10.69 5.77
CA ARG A 71 21.28 9.86 6.79
C ARG A 71 22.74 10.27 7.01
N LYS A 72 23.44 10.62 5.93
CA LYS A 72 24.82 11.17 6.02
C LYS A 72 24.85 12.51 6.78
N LEU A 73 23.95 13.45 6.47
CA LEU A 73 23.82 14.73 7.18
C LEU A 73 23.52 14.53 8.68
N ARG A 74 22.70 13.53 9.01
CA ARG A 74 22.36 13.17 10.41
C ARG A 74 23.42 12.31 11.10
N LYS A 75 24.54 12.00 10.45
CA LYS A 75 25.60 11.12 10.96
C LYS A 75 25.11 9.72 11.36
N LYS A 76 23.99 9.26 10.77
CA LYS A 76 23.46 7.90 10.96
C LYS A 76 24.12 6.95 9.98
N ARG A 77 24.28 5.67 10.38
CA ARG A 77 24.77 4.64 9.45
C ARG A 77 23.75 4.45 8.32
N PHE A 78 24.21 4.53 7.10
CA PHE A 78 23.41 4.14 5.94
C PHE A 78 23.38 2.61 5.83
N SER A 79 22.19 2.04 5.75
CA SER A 79 22.02 0.63 5.41
C SER A 79 21.14 0.55 4.16
N LEU A 80 21.58 -0.19 3.19
CA LEU A 80 20.80 -0.53 2.01
C LEU A 80 19.76 -1.60 2.41
N ASP A 81 18.69 -1.18 3.07
CA ASP A 81 17.62 -2.08 3.52
C ASP A 81 16.53 -2.31 2.46
N GLY A 82 16.65 -1.66 1.31
CA GLY A 82 15.68 -1.76 0.20
C GLY A 82 14.44 -0.89 0.36
N SER A 83 14.19 -0.30 1.52
CA SER A 83 12.94 0.42 1.80
C SER A 83 12.78 1.70 0.98
N ALA A 84 13.88 2.45 0.71
CA ALA A 84 13.84 3.61 -0.18
C ALA A 84 13.55 3.21 -1.62
N ALA A 85 14.14 2.10 -2.09
CA ALA A 85 13.89 1.58 -3.42
C ALA A 85 12.41 1.19 -3.60
N ILE A 86 11.81 0.51 -2.60
CA ILE A 86 10.37 0.19 -2.61
C ILE A 86 9.54 1.46 -2.67
N THR A 87 9.85 2.47 -1.85
CA THR A 87 9.11 3.75 -1.84
C THR A 87 9.18 4.43 -3.20
N GLY A 88 10.38 4.54 -3.80
CA GLY A 88 10.56 5.14 -5.12
C GLY A 88 9.85 4.35 -6.22
N LEU A 89 9.92 3.02 -6.18
CA LEU A 89 9.26 2.16 -7.16
C LEU A 89 7.73 2.23 -7.03
N LEU A 90 7.17 2.15 -5.82
CA LEU A 90 5.74 2.28 -5.58
C LEU A 90 5.23 3.67 -6.01
N LEU A 91 5.97 4.74 -5.71
CA LEU A 91 5.61 6.07 -6.19
C LEU A 91 5.55 6.09 -7.71
N ALA A 92 6.62 5.64 -8.40
CA ALA A 92 6.67 5.61 -9.85
C ALA A 92 5.48 4.86 -10.47
N LEU A 93 5.13 3.70 -9.90
CA LEU A 93 4.00 2.90 -10.37
C LEU A 93 2.65 3.60 -10.24
N THR A 94 2.53 4.62 -9.39
CA THR A 94 1.31 5.40 -9.22
C THR A 94 1.25 6.67 -10.04
N LEU A 95 2.28 6.99 -10.81
CA LEU A 95 2.36 8.20 -11.61
C LEU A 95 1.84 7.98 -13.05
N PRO A 96 1.41 9.06 -13.73
CA PRO A 96 1.10 9.04 -15.16
C PRO A 96 2.33 8.65 -16.01
N PRO A 97 2.14 7.90 -17.13
CA PRO A 97 3.25 7.35 -17.90
C PRO A 97 4.11 8.39 -18.64
N ARG A 98 3.62 9.61 -18.83
CA ARG A 98 4.35 10.70 -19.51
C ARG A 98 4.70 11.87 -18.58
N MET A 99 4.67 11.67 -17.29
CA MET A 99 5.04 12.70 -16.33
C MET A 99 6.49 13.17 -16.55
N PRO A 100 6.76 14.50 -16.53
CA PRO A 100 8.12 15.02 -16.64
C PRO A 100 9.03 14.50 -15.51
N VAL A 101 10.21 14.04 -15.87
CA VAL A 101 11.16 13.41 -14.91
C VAL A 101 11.50 14.30 -13.72
N TRP A 102 11.60 15.63 -13.92
CA TRP A 102 11.91 16.56 -12.82
C TRP A 102 10.81 16.58 -11.73
N MET A 103 9.54 16.43 -12.12
CA MET A 103 8.42 16.32 -11.16
C MET A 103 8.51 15.01 -10.37
N VAL A 104 8.87 13.92 -11.03
CA VAL A 104 9.10 12.62 -10.39
C VAL A 104 10.21 12.72 -9.33
N VAL A 105 11.30 13.43 -9.66
CA VAL A 105 12.41 13.69 -8.72
C VAL A 105 11.92 14.47 -7.51
N ILE A 106 11.14 15.54 -7.69
CA ILE A 106 10.59 16.34 -6.58
C ILE A 106 9.67 15.49 -5.71
N GLY A 107 8.74 14.73 -6.31
CA GLY A 107 7.81 13.86 -5.57
C GLY A 107 8.53 12.78 -4.78
N SER A 108 9.55 12.16 -5.37
CA SER A 108 10.36 11.13 -4.74
C SER A 108 11.21 11.69 -3.59
N ALA A 109 11.78 12.87 -3.79
CA ALA A 109 12.52 13.58 -2.74
C ALA A 109 11.61 13.95 -1.56
N PHE A 110 10.39 14.45 -1.83
CA PHE A 110 9.39 14.74 -0.80
C PHE A 110 9.00 13.47 -0.03
N ALA A 111 8.71 12.38 -0.74
CA ALA A 111 8.34 11.10 -0.13
C ALA A 111 9.38 10.62 0.89
N ILE A 112 10.65 10.70 0.54
CA ILE A 112 11.73 10.26 1.44
C ILE A 112 12.08 11.31 2.48
N ALA A 113 12.29 12.56 2.10
CA ALA A 113 12.76 13.58 3.03
C ALA A 113 11.71 13.93 4.09
N ILE A 114 10.48 14.14 3.65
CA ILE A 114 9.40 14.63 4.52
C ILE A 114 8.59 13.45 5.10
N ALA A 115 8.07 12.56 4.26
CA ALA A 115 7.15 11.54 4.75
C ALA A 115 7.86 10.35 5.45
N LYS A 116 9.18 10.15 5.24
CA LYS A 116 9.95 9.06 5.86
C LYS A 116 11.00 9.57 6.84
N GLU A 117 12.00 10.31 6.35
CA GLU A 117 13.17 10.67 7.16
C GLU A 117 12.90 11.78 8.18
N ALA A 118 11.97 12.71 7.94
CA ALA A 118 11.61 13.73 8.92
C ALA A 118 11.06 13.12 10.22
N PHE A 119 10.34 12.01 10.14
CA PHE A 119 9.81 11.29 11.29
C PHE A 119 10.84 10.37 11.97
N GLY A 120 11.99 10.11 11.36
CA GLY A 120 13.04 9.26 11.96
C GLY A 120 13.55 8.14 11.08
N GLY A 121 12.95 7.89 9.93
CA GLY A 121 13.28 6.85 8.97
C GLY A 121 12.34 5.63 9.05
N LEU A 122 12.81 4.49 8.55
CA LEU A 122 12.01 3.27 8.52
C LEU A 122 11.49 2.87 9.91
N GLY A 123 10.21 2.63 10.02
CA GLY A 123 9.54 2.23 11.25
C GLY A 123 8.94 3.37 12.06
N TYR A 124 9.23 4.64 11.72
CA TYR A 124 8.73 5.82 12.43
C TYR A 124 7.77 6.67 11.58
N ASN A 125 7.62 6.37 10.31
CA ASN A 125 6.73 7.10 9.43
C ASN A 125 5.26 6.83 9.79
N ILE A 126 4.47 7.90 9.89
CA ILE A 126 3.03 7.85 10.18
C ILE A 126 2.26 7.47 8.92
N PHE A 127 2.66 8.03 7.79
CA PHE A 127 2.03 7.84 6.49
C PHE A 127 2.87 6.94 5.60
N ASN A 128 2.23 6.25 4.67
CA ASN A 128 2.94 5.57 3.59
C ASN A 128 3.67 6.61 2.73
N PRO A 129 5.03 6.55 2.65
CA PRO A 129 5.79 7.61 2.01
C PRO A 129 5.53 7.75 0.51
N ALA A 130 5.29 6.63 -0.20
CA ALA A 130 4.98 6.67 -1.62
C ALA A 130 3.64 7.40 -1.88
N LEU A 131 2.62 7.10 -1.08
CA LEU A 131 1.32 7.77 -1.18
C LEU A 131 1.40 9.24 -0.78
N ALA A 132 2.20 9.59 0.23
CA ALA A 132 2.42 10.98 0.61
C ALA A 132 3.10 11.77 -0.53
N GLY A 133 4.08 11.17 -1.20
CA GLY A 133 4.71 11.76 -2.40
C GLY A 133 3.72 11.93 -3.55
N ARG A 134 2.86 10.93 -3.81
CA ARG A 134 1.80 11.04 -4.80
C ARG A 134 0.79 12.13 -4.48
N ALA A 135 0.32 12.19 -3.23
CA ALA A 135 -0.62 13.23 -2.78
C ALA A 135 -0.03 14.63 -2.92
N PHE A 136 1.25 14.81 -2.57
CA PHE A 136 1.96 16.06 -2.77
C PHE A 136 1.99 16.46 -4.25
N LEU A 137 2.34 15.53 -5.15
CA LEU A 137 2.35 15.81 -6.59
C LEU A 137 0.95 16.12 -7.13
N ALA A 138 -0.08 15.41 -6.67
CA ALA A 138 -1.47 15.64 -7.08
C ALA A 138 -1.99 17.02 -6.65
N ILE A 139 -1.55 17.54 -5.52
CA ILE A 139 -1.91 18.87 -5.04
C ILE A 139 -1.11 19.98 -5.76
N CYS A 140 0.20 19.76 -5.96
CA CYS A 140 1.07 20.76 -6.58
C CYS A 140 0.94 20.83 -8.11
N PHE A 141 0.68 19.69 -8.76
CA PHE A 141 0.65 19.55 -10.21
C PHE A 141 -0.59 18.77 -10.70
N PRO A 142 -1.81 19.24 -10.38
CA PRO A 142 -3.04 18.50 -10.66
C PRO A 142 -3.25 18.18 -12.13
N VAL A 143 -2.92 19.10 -13.03
CA VAL A 143 -3.09 18.91 -14.47
C VAL A 143 -2.25 17.72 -14.95
N MET A 144 -0.96 17.70 -14.64
CA MET A 144 -0.04 16.64 -15.08
C MET A 144 -0.37 15.28 -14.43
N MET A 145 -0.95 15.30 -13.23
CA MET A 145 -1.37 14.08 -12.52
C MET A 145 -2.68 13.48 -13.02
N THR A 146 -3.40 14.19 -13.89
CA THR A 146 -4.65 13.72 -14.51
C THR A 146 -4.53 13.45 -16.01
N GLU A 147 -3.34 13.60 -16.58
CA GLU A 147 -3.06 13.27 -17.99
C GLU A 147 -2.74 11.78 -18.12
N TRP A 148 -3.67 11.04 -18.71
CA TRP A 148 -3.54 9.60 -18.93
C TRP A 148 -3.35 9.27 -20.40
N TYR A 149 -2.61 8.20 -20.67
CA TYR A 149 -2.29 7.76 -22.01
C TYR A 149 -2.63 6.29 -22.19
N MET A 150 -3.13 5.94 -23.38
CA MET A 150 -3.40 4.54 -23.75
C MET A 150 -2.08 3.76 -23.91
N PRO A 151 -2.03 2.50 -23.46
CA PRO A 151 -0.90 1.60 -23.69
C PRO A 151 -0.63 1.41 -25.19
N GLY A 152 0.64 1.15 -25.53
CA GLY A 152 1.05 0.87 -26.93
C GLY A 152 1.17 2.09 -27.83
N ASN A 153 0.76 3.27 -27.40
CA ASN A 153 0.91 4.49 -28.18
C ASN A 153 2.20 5.23 -27.80
N PHE A 154 3.31 4.89 -28.47
CA PHE A 154 4.63 5.45 -28.21
C PHE A 154 4.95 6.72 -29.02
N SER A 155 4.03 7.18 -29.89
CA SER A 155 4.24 8.37 -30.71
C SER A 155 4.26 9.66 -29.89
N ALA A 156 4.97 10.67 -30.37
CA ALA A 156 5.03 11.99 -29.71
C ALA A 156 3.63 12.66 -29.66
N ASP A 157 2.76 12.35 -30.62
CA ASP A 157 1.42 12.91 -30.78
C ASP A 157 0.33 12.06 -30.08
N ALA A 158 0.67 11.28 -29.05
CA ALA A 158 -0.31 10.48 -28.34
C ALA A 158 -1.33 11.38 -27.65
N VAL A 159 -2.59 11.19 -28.00
CA VAL A 159 -3.73 11.91 -27.43
C VAL A 159 -3.94 11.47 -25.98
N THR A 160 -4.15 12.43 -25.10
CA THR A 160 -4.58 12.14 -23.72
C THR A 160 -5.96 11.49 -23.74
N SER A 161 -6.14 10.44 -22.96
CA SER A 161 -7.41 9.76 -22.83
C SER A 161 -7.91 9.82 -21.39
N ALA A 162 -9.22 9.74 -21.23
CA ALA A 162 -9.83 9.69 -19.89
C ALA A 162 -9.57 8.31 -19.25
N THR A 163 -9.38 8.27 -17.92
CA THR A 163 -9.42 6.99 -17.19
C THR A 163 -10.82 6.42 -17.17
N PRO A 164 -10.99 5.11 -16.98
CA PRO A 164 -12.30 4.50 -16.82
C PRO A 164 -13.15 5.14 -15.71
N LEU A 165 -12.52 5.67 -14.65
CA LEU A 165 -13.21 6.35 -13.54
C LEU A 165 -13.64 7.79 -13.83
N SER A 166 -13.19 8.38 -14.94
CA SER A 166 -13.58 9.73 -15.34
C SER A 166 -15.00 9.74 -15.93
N GLU A 167 -15.79 10.76 -15.60
CA GLU A 167 -17.14 10.95 -16.18
C GLU A 167 -17.12 11.11 -17.72
N SER A 168 -16.01 11.56 -18.27
CA SER A 168 -15.81 11.73 -19.72
C SER A 168 -15.36 10.46 -20.44
N TYR A 169 -15.20 9.33 -19.73
CA TYR A 169 -14.78 8.08 -20.35
C TYR A 169 -15.90 7.42 -21.13
N ILE A 170 -15.71 7.29 -22.44
CA ILE A 170 -16.60 6.59 -23.36
C ILE A 170 -15.87 5.35 -23.87
N TYR A 171 -16.43 4.18 -23.65
CA TYR A 171 -15.91 2.92 -24.17
C TYR A 171 -16.78 2.44 -25.34
N GLU A 172 -16.20 2.29 -26.51
CA GLU A 172 -16.91 1.90 -27.75
C GLU A 172 -17.18 0.40 -27.87
N GLY A 173 -16.78 -0.40 -26.85
CA GLY A 173 -16.92 -1.86 -26.85
C GLY A 173 -18.04 -2.39 -25.94
N THR A 174 -18.13 -3.71 -25.86
CA THR A 174 -19.01 -4.39 -24.88
C THR A 174 -18.44 -4.32 -23.47
N ARG A 175 -19.30 -4.40 -22.42
CA ARG A 175 -18.82 -4.45 -21.04
C ARG A 175 -17.82 -5.59 -20.79
N ALA A 176 -18.01 -6.74 -21.45
CA ALA A 176 -17.10 -7.87 -21.33
C ALA A 176 -15.71 -7.59 -21.91
N SER A 177 -15.61 -6.83 -23.02
CA SER A 177 -14.33 -6.42 -23.59
C SER A 177 -13.65 -5.39 -22.67
N LEU A 178 -14.40 -4.44 -22.09
CA LEU A 178 -13.86 -3.49 -21.11
C LEU A 178 -13.23 -4.21 -19.92
N TYR A 179 -13.91 -5.21 -19.33
CA TYR A 179 -13.35 -5.95 -18.19
C TYR A 179 -12.09 -6.74 -18.57
N LYS A 180 -12.04 -7.30 -19.79
CA LYS A 180 -10.81 -7.92 -20.29
C LYS A 180 -9.67 -6.91 -20.41
N ASP A 181 -9.93 -5.75 -20.99
CA ASP A 181 -8.93 -4.71 -21.16
C ASP A 181 -8.41 -4.19 -19.80
N MET A 182 -9.30 -4.01 -18.81
CA MET A 182 -8.92 -3.66 -17.44
C MET A 182 -8.12 -4.78 -16.75
N PHE A 183 -8.46 -6.02 -16.98
CA PHE A 183 -7.79 -7.15 -16.36
C PHE A 183 -6.39 -7.38 -16.92
N PHE A 184 -6.24 -7.31 -18.24
CA PHE A 184 -4.96 -7.51 -18.92
C PHE A 184 -4.12 -6.24 -18.99
N GLY A 185 -4.73 -5.03 -18.95
CA GLY A 185 -4.00 -3.79 -18.86
C GLY A 185 -4.00 -2.94 -20.12
N ASN A 186 -4.95 -3.12 -21.02
CA ASN A 186 -5.07 -2.33 -22.24
C ASN A 186 -6.00 -1.11 -22.07
N ILE A 187 -5.80 -0.36 -20.98
CA ILE A 187 -6.58 0.85 -20.64
C ILE A 187 -5.66 1.97 -20.17
N ALA A 188 -6.15 3.20 -20.32
CA ALA A 188 -5.44 4.37 -19.80
C ALA A 188 -5.48 4.40 -18.26
N GLY A 189 -4.33 4.62 -17.64
CA GLY A 189 -4.19 4.66 -16.21
C GLY A 189 -2.77 4.99 -15.77
N SER A 190 -2.47 4.89 -14.48
CA SER A 190 -1.12 5.03 -13.97
C SER A 190 -0.22 3.86 -14.41
N ILE A 191 1.09 4.07 -14.35
CA ILE A 191 2.11 3.12 -14.81
C ILE A 191 1.89 1.70 -14.25
N GLY A 192 1.54 1.58 -12.97
CA GLY A 192 1.39 0.29 -12.30
C GLY A 192 -0.05 -0.23 -12.19
N GLU A 193 -1.05 0.54 -12.63
CA GLU A 193 -2.47 0.16 -12.49
C GLU A 193 -2.99 -0.60 -13.71
N THR A 194 -2.25 -0.59 -14.81
CA THR A 194 -2.72 -1.08 -16.11
C THR A 194 -3.16 -2.53 -16.08
N SER A 195 -2.44 -3.43 -15.41
CA SER A 195 -2.78 -4.85 -15.37
C SER A 195 -3.17 -5.32 -13.98
N ALA A 196 -4.48 -5.48 -13.75
CA ALA A 196 -4.98 -6.05 -12.50
C ALA A 196 -4.47 -7.48 -12.29
N LEU A 197 -4.30 -8.27 -13.35
CA LEU A 197 -3.78 -9.64 -13.30
C LEU A 197 -2.40 -9.71 -12.62
N ILE A 198 -1.46 -8.86 -13.05
CA ILE A 198 -0.09 -8.85 -12.54
C ILE A 198 -0.06 -8.43 -11.07
N LEU A 199 -0.88 -7.45 -10.69
CA LEU A 199 -1.01 -7.01 -9.29
C LEU A 199 -1.59 -8.11 -8.40
N ILE A 200 -2.58 -8.86 -8.88
CA ILE A 200 -3.17 -10.00 -8.17
C ILE A 200 -2.13 -11.12 -8.00
N ILE A 201 -1.39 -11.47 -9.05
CA ILE A 201 -0.31 -12.46 -8.97
C ILE A 201 0.74 -12.04 -7.93
N GLY A 202 1.21 -10.79 -7.98
CA GLY A 202 2.15 -10.27 -7.00
C GLY A 202 1.59 -10.29 -5.57
N GLY A 203 0.33 -9.90 -5.39
CA GLY A 203 -0.36 -9.97 -4.11
C GLY A 203 -0.48 -11.40 -3.56
N ILE A 204 -0.85 -12.37 -4.40
CA ILE A 204 -0.94 -13.79 -4.02
C ILE A 204 0.44 -14.33 -3.60
N ILE A 205 1.51 -13.97 -4.31
CA ILE A 205 2.88 -14.36 -3.94
C ILE A 205 3.21 -13.84 -2.54
N LEU A 206 2.94 -12.57 -2.25
CA LEU A 206 3.21 -11.99 -0.93
C LEU A 206 2.36 -12.61 0.19
N ILE A 207 1.10 -12.95 -0.07
CA ILE A 207 0.22 -13.65 0.88
C ILE A 207 0.74 -15.08 1.13
N SER A 208 1.12 -15.81 0.09
CA SER A 208 1.62 -17.20 0.20
C SER A 208 2.92 -17.29 1.00
N LEU A 209 3.78 -16.28 0.87
CA LEU A 209 5.00 -16.12 1.66
C LEU A 209 4.74 -15.60 3.07
N LYS A 210 3.47 -15.33 3.43
CA LYS A 210 3.04 -14.76 4.73
C LYS A 210 3.73 -13.41 5.04
N LEU A 211 4.08 -12.66 4.00
CA LEU A 211 4.67 -11.34 4.12
C LEU A 211 3.61 -10.25 4.27
N ILE A 212 2.39 -10.47 3.78
CA ILE A 212 1.25 -9.56 3.99
C ILE A 212 0.06 -10.32 4.57
N ASP A 213 -0.74 -9.62 5.37
CA ASP A 213 -1.98 -10.18 5.92
C ASP A 213 -3.09 -10.11 4.88
N TRP A 214 -3.66 -11.26 4.51
CA TRP A 214 -4.72 -11.40 3.53
C TRP A 214 -6.01 -10.63 3.87
N ARG A 215 -6.21 -10.30 5.17
CA ARG A 215 -7.40 -9.55 5.62
C ARG A 215 -7.47 -8.16 5.02
N ILE A 216 -6.34 -7.46 4.91
CA ILE A 216 -6.32 -6.10 4.39
C ILE A 216 -6.82 -6.06 2.94
N PRO A 217 -6.20 -6.76 1.96
CA PRO A 217 -6.65 -6.68 0.58
C PRO A 217 -8.05 -7.23 0.38
N ILE A 218 -8.42 -8.36 1.03
CA ILE A 218 -9.74 -8.95 0.84
C ILE A 218 -10.84 -8.04 1.40
N ILE A 219 -10.67 -7.51 2.60
CA ILE A 219 -11.69 -6.64 3.21
C ILE A 219 -11.76 -5.31 2.47
N TYR A 220 -10.63 -4.73 2.05
CA TYR A 220 -10.62 -3.48 1.31
C TYR A 220 -11.36 -3.61 -0.02
N ILE A 221 -10.96 -4.57 -0.85
CA ILE A 221 -11.58 -4.85 -2.15
C ILE A 221 -13.05 -5.24 -1.96
N GLY A 222 -13.35 -6.11 -0.99
CA GLY A 222 -14.70 -6.55 -0.67
C GLY A 222 -15.62 -5.40 -0.23
N THR A 223 -15.10 -4.44 0.56
CA THR A 223 -15.86 -3.25 0.96
C THR A 223 -16.19 -2.37 -0.23
N VAL A 224 -15.21 -2.14 -1.13
CA VAL A 224 -15.45 -1.36 -2.34
C VAL A 224 -16.46 -2.07 -3.26
N ALA A 225 -16.33 -3.39 -3.44
CA ALA A 225 -17.27 -4.16 -4.25
C ALA A 225 -18.70 -4.13 -3.68
N ALA A 226 -18.84 -4.40 -2.38
CA ALA A 226 -20.16 -4.40 -1.71
C ALA A 226 -20.79 -3.00 -1.73
N GLY A 227 -20.01 -1.97 -1.45
CA GLY A 227 -20.50 -0.59 -1.48
C GLY A 227 -20.90 -0.14 -2.90
N ALA A 228 -20.17 -0.57 -3.93
CA ALA A 228 -20.53 -0.31 -5.31
C ALA A 228 -21.90 -0.92 -5.66
N VAL A 229 -22.15 -2.16 -5.25
CA VAL A 229 -23.47 -2.83 -5.43
C VAL A 229 -24.59 -2.05 -4.72
N ILE A 230 -24.36 -1.64 -3.46
CA ILE A 230 -25.33 -0.86 -2.68
C ILE A 230 -25.67 0.47 -3.35
N LEU A 231 -24.67 1.11 -3.96
CA LEU A 231 -24.82 2.38 -4.69
C LEU A 231 -25.35 2.21 -6.12
N GLY A 232 -25.71 0.98 -6.53
CA GLY A 232 -26.18 0.69 -7.89
C GLY A 232 -25.12 0.83 -8.97
N GLN A 233 -23.83 0.78 -8.58
CA GLN A 233 -22.69 0.84 -9.50
C GLN A 233 -22.18 -0.56 -9.83
N ASP A 234 -21.44 -0.67 -10.94
CA ASP A 234 -20.82 -1.93 -11.34
C ASP A 234 -19.63 -2.29 -10.43
N ALA A 235 -19.79 -3.34 -9.63
CA ALA A 235 -18.78 -3.77 -8.67
C ALA A 235 -17.47 -4.23 -9.33
N ILE A 236 -17.55 -4.96 -10.45
CA ILE A 236 -16.37 -5.45 -11.17
C ILE A 236 -15.58 -4.29 -11.72
N PHE A 237 -16.29 -3.32 -12.32
CA PHE A 237 -15.69 -2.09 -12.80
C PHE A 237 -14.99 -1.33 -11.68
N GLN A 238 -15.66 -1.09 -10.54
CA GLN A 238 -15.10 -0.35 -9.42
C GLN A 238 -13.88 -1.03 -8.78
N VAL A 239 -13.84 -2.36 -8.81
CA VAL A 239 -12.72 -3.14 -8.29
C VAL A 239 -11.51 -3.12 -9.24
N LEU A 240 -11.76 -3.23 -10.54
CA LEU A 240 -10.68 -3.25 -11.55
C LEU A 240 -10.19 -1.86 -11.92
N ALA A 241 -10.99 -0.82 -11.71
CA ALA A 241 -10.66 0.55 -12.08
C ALA A 241 -9.76 1.23 -11.05
N GLY A 242 -8.80 2.01 -11.54
CA GLY A 242 -7.89 2.85 -10.75
C GLY A 242 -6.98 2.04 -9.83
N GLY A 243 -6.30 2.75 -8.95
CA GLY A 243 -5.26 2.21 -8.07
C GLY A 243 -5.73 1.28 -6.94
N LEU A 244 -6.95 0.73 -6.98
CA LEU A 244 -7.44 -0.10 -5.88
C LEU A 244 -6.59 -1.37 -5.69
N MET A 245 -6.23 -2.05 -6.76
CA MET A 245 -5.44 -3.28 -6.69
C MET A 245 -4.02 -3.03 -6.15
N ILE A 246 -3.31 -2.06 -6.69
CA ILE A 246 -1.98 -1.70 -6.18
C ILE A 246 -2.05 -1.16 -4.74
N GLY A 247 -3.06 -0.35 -4.44
CA GLY A 247 -3.32 0.18 -3.11
C GLY A 247 -3.59 -0.92 -2.09
N ALA A 248 -4.46 -1.87 -2.39
CA ALA A 248 -4.87 -2.93 -1.48
C ALA A 248 -3.76 -3.96 -1.22
N PHE A 249 -3.01 -4.37 -2.24
CA PHE A 249 -1.99 -5.41 -2.09
C PHE A 249 -0.63 -4.91 -1.64
N PHE A 250 -0.21 -3.70 -2.05
CA PHE A 250 1.16 -3.23 -1.83
C PHE A 250 1.28 -2.00 -0.93
N MET A 251 0.24 -1.17 -0.83
CA MET A 251 0.32 0.10 -0.10
C MET A 251 -0.41 0.08 1.24
N ALA A 252 -1.62 -0.48 1.30
CA ALA A 252 -2.38 -0.62 2.54
C ALA A 252 -1.80 -1.70 3.47
N THR A 253 -1.00 -2.62 2.92
CA THR A 253 -0.32 -3.71 3.66
C THR A 253 1.06 -3.33 4.18
N ASP A 254 1.44 -2.07 4.12
CA ASP A 254 2.71 -1.59 4.69
C ASP A 254 2.78 -1.86 6.19
N TYR A 255 3.86 -2.51 6.63
CA TYR A 255 4.04 -2.92 8.03
C TYR A 255 4.05 -1.79 9.03
N VAL A 256 4.52 -0.60 8.62
CA VAL A 256 4.72 0.53 9.52
C VAL A 256 3.44 1.31 9.72
N THR A 257 2.64 1.45 8.66
CA THR A 257 1.49 2.35 8.64
C THR A 257 0.15 1.63 8.79
N SER A 258 0.15 0.28 8.82
CA SER A 258 -1.04 -0.52 9.09
C SER A 258 -1.12 -0.96 10.57
N PRO A 259 -2.33 -1.20 11.12
CA PRO A 259 -2.50 -1.64 12.50
C PRO A 259 -1.84 -2.99 12.81
N VAL A 260 -1.37 -3.14 14.05
CA VAL A 260 -0.67 -4.35 14.51
C VAL A 260 -1.63 -5.53 14.70
N THR A 261 -2.86 -5.27 15.17
CA THR A 261 -3.80 -6.33 15.54
C THR A 261 -4.62 -6.82 14.33
N PRO A 262 -4.98 -8.11 14.26
CA PRO A 262 -5.80 -8.63 13.17
C PRO A 262 -7.16 -7.94 13.03
N LEU A 263 -7.82 -7.61 14.15
CA LEU A 263 -9.07 -6.85 14.14
C LEU A 263 -8.85 -5.41 13.71
N GLY A 264 -7.75 -4.78 14.17
CA GLY A 264 -7.37 -3.44 13.74
C GLY A 264 -7.15 -3.35 12.24
N ARG A 265 -6.47 -4.35 11.64
CA ARG A 265 -6.29 -4.46 10.18
C ARG A 265 -7.61 -4.56 9.44
N SER A 266 -8.59 -5.30 9.97
CA SER A 266 -9.92 -5.40 9.39
C SER A 266 -10.67 -4.07 9.43
N ILE A 267 -10.61 -3.35 10.55
CA ILE A 267 -11.21 -2.01 10.70
C ILE A 267 -10.54 -1.01 9.76
N PHE A 268 -9.21 -1.03 9.67
CA PHE A 268 -8.43 -0.20 8.77
C PHE A 268 -8.84 -0.41 7.31
N ALA A 269 -8.91 -1.67 6.87
CA ALA A 269 -9.26 -2.02 5.51
C ALA A 269 -10.71 -1.64 5.16
N LEU A 270 -11.66 -1.86 6.09
CA LEU A 270 -13.05 -1.45 5.93
C LEU A 270 -13.16 0.07 5.83
N GLY A 271 -12.49 0.81 6.72
CA GLY A 271 -12.46 2.27 6.68
C GLY A 271 -11.87 2.82 5.38
N ALA A 272 -10.75 2.24 4.92
CA ALA A 272 -10.14 2.61 3.64
C ALA A 272 -11.09 2.36 2.46
N GLY A 273 -11.82 1.24 2.46
CA GLY A 273 -12.82 0.93 1.44
C GLY A 273 -13.98 1.93 1.42
N LEU A 274 -14.53 2.25 2.58
CA LEU A 274 -15.63 3.22 2.70
C LEU A 274 -15.19 4.62 2.24
N ILE A 275 -14.02 5.10 2.68
CA ILE A 275 -13.50 6.40 2.27
C ILE A 275 -13.24 6.42 0.76
N THR A 276 -12.69 5.35 0.19
CA THR A 276 -12.49 5.24 -1.27
C THR A 276 -13.81 5.40 -2.02
N LEU A 277 -14.88 4.74 -1.57
CA LEU A 277 -16.21 4.86 -2.18
C LEU A 277 -16.76 6.29 -2.09
N VAL A 278 -16.63 6.92 -0.92
CA VAL A 278 -17.07 8.30 -0.72
C VAL A 278 -16.33 9.25 -1.65
N ILE A 279 -15.01 9.12 -1.75
CA ILE A 279 -14.20 9.98 -2.63
C ILE A 279 -14.55 9.72 -4.11
N ARG A 280 -14.71 8.47 -4.53
CA ARG A 280 -15.08 8.15 -5.92
C ARG A 280 -16.48 8.64 -6.29
N ARG A 281 -17.41 8.70 -5.34
CA ARG A 281 -18.81 9.11 -5.60
C ARG A 281 -19.00 10.61 -5.52
N PHE A 282 -18.31 11.29 -4.61
CA PHE A 282 -18.55 12.70 -4.28
C PHE A 282 -17.32 13.59 -4.47
N GLY A 283 -16.14 13.01 -4.63
CA GLY A 283 -14.89 13.75 -4.76
C GLY A 283 -14.62 14.20 -6.19
N ALA A 284 -13.90 15.30 -6.33
CA ALA A 284 -13.41 15.80 -7.60
C ALA A 284 -12.28 14.95 -8.22
N MET A 285 -11.65 14.09 -7.43
CA MET A 285 -10.57 13.22 -7.88
C MET A 285 -11.07 11.77 -7.99
N PRO A 286 -11.06 11.16 -9.20
CA PRO A 286 -11.68 9.85 -9.42
C PRO A 286 -10.98 8.69 -8.70
N GLU A 287 -9.72 8.81 -8.37
CA GLU A 287 -8.94 7.68 -7.86
C GLU A 287 -9.09 7.38 -6.36
N GLY A 288 -9.36 8.33 -5.51
CA GLY A 288 -9.68 8.18 -4.08
C GLY A 288 -8.78 7.30 -3.18
N VAL A 289 -8.17 6.24 -3.72
CA VAL A 289 -7.42 5.20 -2.98
C VAL A 289 -6.24 5.79 -2.20
N CYS A 290 -5.48 6.69 -2.83
CA CYS A 290 -4.32 7.34 -2.21
C CYS A 290 -4.72 8.07 -0.92
N PHE A 291 -5.73 8.93 -1.01
CA PHE A 291 -6.19 9.71 0.14
C PHE A 291 -6.88 8.84 1.18
N ALA A 292 -7.63 7.81 0.75
CA ALA A 292 -8.28 6.88 1.67
C ALA A 292 -7.27 6.15 2.56
N ILE A 293 -6.18 5.64 1.99
CA ILE A 293 -5.13 4.97 2.76
C ILE A 293 -4.41 5.98 3.66
N LEU A 294 -4.07 7.19 3.18
CA LEU A 294 -3.43 8.22 4.01
C LEU A 294 -4.28 8.63 5.20
N ILE A 295 -5.58 8.84 5.00
CA ILE A 295 -6.52 9.14 6.09
C ILE A 295 -6.52 7.99 7.10
N MET A 296 -6.63 6.75 6.64
CA MET A 296 -6.62 5.60 7.54
C MET A 296 -5.28 5.39 8.24
N ASN A 297 -4.16 5.74 7.61
CA ASN A 297 -2.85 5.76 8.27
C ASN A 297 -2.84 6.73 9.46
N ALA A 298 -3.46 7.91 9.32
CA ALA A 298 -3.60 8.85 10.43
C ALA A 298 -4.44 8.29 11.59
N PHE A 299 -5.42 7.41 11.30
CA PHE A 299 -6.24 6.74 12.31
C PHE A 299 -5.60 5.48 12.89
N THR A 300 -4.54 4.94 12.30
CA THR A 300 -3.85 3.72 12.77
C THR A 300 -3.46 3.79 14.25
N PRO A 301 -2.83 4.87 14.77
CA PRO A 301 -2.49 4.95 16.19
C PRO A 301 -3.72 4.91 17.10
N LEU A 302 -4.85 5.48 16.63
CA LEU A 302 -6.11 5.44 17.38
C LEU A 302 -6.68 4.02 17.40
N ILE A 303 -6.68 3.32 16.25
CA ILE A 303 -7.12 1.93 16.15
C ILE A 303 -6.29 1.06 17.09
N ASP A 304 -4.96 1.17 17.06
CA ASP A 304 -4.06 0.38 17.91
C ASP A 304 -4.21 0.69 19.40
N LYS A 305 -4.62 1.91 19.76
CA LYS A 305 -4.92 2.28 21.16
C LYS A 305 -6.17 1.58 21.69
N TYR A 306 -7.24 1.49 20.89
CA TYR A 306 -8.52 0.95 21.34
C TYR A 306 -8.69 -0.54 21.05
N VAL A 307 -8.04 -1.06 19.99
CA VAL A 307 -8.13 -2.46 19.56
C VAL A 307 -6.89 -3.23 20.03
N ARG A 308 -6.69 -3.30 21.36
CA ARG A 308 -5.56 -4.05 21.96
C ARG A 308 -5.94 -5.50 22.23
N PRO A 309 -5.05 -6.47 21.96
CA PRO A 309 -5.24 -7.84 22.42
C PRO A 309 -5.16 -7.84 23.96
N ARG A 310 -5.93 -8.70 24.59
CA ARG A 310 -5.84 -8.89 26.04
C ARG A 310 -4.46 -9.44 26.39
N PRO A 311 -3.78 -8.88 27.40
CA PRO A 311 -2.49 -9.43 27.83
C PRO A 311 -2.66 -10.86 28.33
N PHE A 312 -1.60 -11.65 28.19
CA PHE A 312 -1.58 -13.02 28.70
C PHE A 312 -1.86 -13.01 30.22
N GLY A 313 -2.76 -13.87 30.69
CA GLY A 313 -3.16 -13.90 32.08
C GLY A 313 -4.27 -12.92 32.49
N TYR A 314 -4.86 -12.16 31.53
CA TYR A 314 -6.00 -11.31 31.86
C TYR A 314 -7.23 -12.13 32.25
N VAL A 315 -7.53 -12.14 33.55
CA VAL A 315 -8.78 -12.68 34.08
C VAL A 315 -9.82 -11.56 34.06
N LYS A 316 -10.92 -11.77 33.31
CA LYS A 316 -12.06 -10.85 33.29
C LYS A 316 -12.58 -10.78 34.75
N LYS A 317 -12.43 -9.63 35.42
CA LYS A 317 -13.07 -9.42 36.71
C LYS A 317 -14.55 -9.72 36.55
N SER A 318 -15.01 -10.83 37.13
CA SER A 318 -16.43 -11.16 37.22
C SER A 318 -17.10 -10.00 37.96
N ALA A 319 -17.97 -9.29 37.27
CA ALA A 319 -18.77 -8.27 37.90
C ALA A 319 -19.78 -9.01 38.80
N LYS A 320 -19.45 -9.16 40.09
CA LYS A 320 -20.32 -8.99 41.26
C LYS A 320 -19.59 -9.52 42.48
N PRO A 321 -19.42 -8.72 43.51
CA PRO A 321 -19.28 -9.31 44.84
C PRO A 321 -20.63 -9.95 45.20
N VAL A 322 -20.61 -11.23 45.44
CA VAL A 322 -21.72 -11.90 46.10
C VAL A 322 -21.88 -11.18 47.45
N ASN A 323 -23.05 -10.61 47.68
CA ASN A 323 -23.44 -10.10 49.00
C ASN A 323 -23.35 -11.22 50.03
N GLU A 324 -22.26 -11.29 50.77
CA GLU A 324 -22.23 -11.90 52.10
C GLU A 324 -22.86 -10.94 53.12
N LYS A 325 -24.17 -10.77 53.04
CA LYS A 325 -25.00 -10.25 54.12
C LYS A 325 -26.34 -10.95 54.13
N ALA A 326 -26.34 -12.13 54.64
CA ALA A 326 -27.53 -12.77 55.21
C ALA A 326 -27.06 -13.95 56.06
N ASN A 327 -26.60 -13.68 57.26
CA ASN A 327 -26.77 -14.55 58.43
C ASN A 327 -26.02 -13.92 59.60
N SER A 328 -26.72 -13.04 60.30
CA SER A 328 -26.58 -12.77 61.70
C SER A 328 -27.92 -12.58 62.31
#